data_4c2c784d3f3aae112818963f3f0a8714
#
_entry.id   4c2c784d3f3aae112818963f3f0a8714
#
_cell.length_a   1.000
_cell.length_b   1.000
_cell.length_c   1.000
_cell.angle_alpha   90.00
_cell.angle_beta   90.00
_cell.angle_gamma   90.00
#
_symmetry.space_group_name_H-M   'P 1'
#
loop_
_entity.id
_entity.type
_entity.pdbx_description
1 polymer ?
#
loop_
_entity_poly.entity_id
_entity_poly.type
_entity_poly.pdbx_seq_one_letter_code
_entity_poly.pdbx_strand_id
1 'polypeptide(L)'
;KMAKKYGIPLRTSIKPDDEQLAVKVRNLEECYEEDGTLYNSMEFDGQRSGEARPKIIVWMSSKGLAQPKTSYKLRDWVFSRQHYWGEPIPMIFCKRCGWQSVDEKDLPIKLPNVKKYKPTDTGESPLSLIKKWVETKCPKCQGPAQRETDTMPNWAGSNWYFLRYCDPKNSKQLADESALRYWMPVDWYNGGMEHTTLHLLYSRFIFKFLWDIKAVPTSIGPEPYKKRTSHGMVLGEGGIKMSKSKG
;
A
#
# COMPACT_ATOMS: atom_id res chain seq x y z
N LYS A 1 19.00 24.18 3.31
CA LYS A 1 18.66 25.07 2.16
C LYS A 1 17.38 25.87 2.44
N MET A 2 16.28 25.23 2.87
CA MET A 2 14.98 25.90 3.13
C MET A 2 15.11 26.97 4.23
N ALA A 3 15.66 26.62 5.38
CA ALA A 3 15.82 27.55 6.51
C ALA A 3 16.62 28.80 6.12
N LYS A 4 17.76 28.64 5.43
CA LYS A 4 18.56 29.77 4.92
C LYS A 4 17.78 30.64 3.93
N LYS A 5 16.95 30.01 3.05
CA LYS A 5 16.13 30.74 2.07
C LYS A 5 15.05 31.61 2.73
N TYR A 6 14.47 31.15 3.82
CA TYR A 6 13.35 31.83 4.50
C TYR A 6 13.73 32.53 5.80
N GLY A 7 15.04 32.64 6.12
CA GLY A 7 15.51 33.28 7.34
C GLY A 7 15.08 32.58 8.63
N ILE A 8 14.81 31.27 8.60
CA ILE A 8 14.42 30.50 9.79
C ILE A 8 15.65 30.28 10.66
N PRO A 9 15.61 30.59 11.96
CA PRO A 9 16.71 30.35 12.86
C PRO A 9 17.09 28.87 12.92
N LEU A 10 18.38 28.57 12.80
CA LEU A 10 18.90 27.20 12.92
C LEU A 10 19.61 27.08 14.29
N ARG A 11 19.37 25.96 14.97
CA ARG A 11 20.08 25.54 16.17
C ARG A 11 20.62 24.15 15.95
N THR A 12 21.85 23.93 16.40
CA THR A 12 22.48 22.61 16.41
C THR A 12 22.28 21.97 17.78
N SER A 13 21.99 20.67 17.80
CA SER A 13 21.71 19.92 19.03
C SER A 13 22.50 18.63 19.16
N ILE A 14 23.28 18.26 18.14
CA ILE A 14 24.14 17.06 18.16
C ILE A 14 25.56 17.48 17.83
N LYS A 15 26.50 17.16 18.72
CA LYS A 15 27.94 17.33 18.51
C LYS A 15 28.49 16.01 17.95
N PRO A 16 29.11 16.01 16.76
CA PRO A 16 29.92 14.90 16.27
C PRO A 16 31.07 14.56 17.22
N ASP A 17 31.53 13.31 17.17
CA ASP A 17 32.74 12.90 17.95
C ASP A 17 34.05 13.45 17.33
N ASP A 18 34.06 13.73 16.04
CA ASP A 18 35.15 14.39 15.34
C ASP A 18 35.10 15.90 15.61
N GLU A 19 36.15 16.45 16.24
CA GLU A 19 36.22 17.85 16.65
C GLU A 19 36.24 18.83 15.46
N GLN A 20 36.84 18.44 14.30
CA GLN A 20 36.88 19.31 13.14
C GLN A 20 35.50 19.42 12.52
N LEU A 21 34.79 18.28 12.43
CA LEU A 21 33.39 18.23 11.96
C LEU A 21 32.47 18.96 12.95
N ALA A 22 32.71 18.82 14.28
CA ALA A 22 31.92 19.50 15.30
C ALA A 22 31.97 21.03 15.18
N VAL A 23 33.14 21.59 14.84
CA VAL A 23 33.28 23.03 14.55
C VAL A 23 32.46 23.46 13.34
N LYS A 24 32.52 22.70 12.22
CA LYS A 24 31.76 23.01 11.02
C LYS A 24 30.24 22.92 11.24
N VAL A 25 29.81 21.91 11.99
CA VAL A 25 28.39 21.73 12.34
C VAL A 25 27.90 22.88 13.22
N ARG A 26 28.71 23.30 14.23
CA ARG A 26 28.38 24.42 15.10
C ARG A 26 28.25 25.73 14.33
N ASN A 27 29.10 25.93 13.32
CA ASN A 27 29.10 27.13 12.46
C ASN A 27 28.01 27.06 11.39
N LEU A 28 27.21 26.00 11.34
CA LEU A 28 26.19 25.76 10.29
C LEU A 28 26.77 25.67 8.86
N GLU A 29 27.99 25.26 8.74
CA GLU A 29 28.71 25.04 7.47
C GLU A 29 28.40 23.65 6.93
N GLU A 30 28.21 22.66 7.81
CA GLU A 30 27.93 21.27 7.47
C GLU A 30 26.72 20.73 8.25
N CYS A 31 25.97 19.78 7.63
CA CYS A 31 24.85 19.10 8.27
C CYS A 31 25.34 17.77 8.83
N TYR A 32 24.87 17.39 10.02
CA TYR A 32 25.22 16.13 10.66
C TYR A 32 23.97 15.30 10.93
N GLU A 33 23.93 14.08 10.45
CA GLU A 33 22.74 13.20 10.50
C GLU A 33 22.97 11.93 11.34
N GLU A 34 24.18 11.71 11.86
CA GLU A 34 24.55 10.53 12.62
C GLU A 34 24.41 10.75 14.14
N ASP A 35 24.71 9.72 14.93
CA ASP A 35 24.65 9.77 16.38
C ASP A 35 25.87 10.51 16.97
N GLY A 36 25.61 11.43 17.89
CA GLY A 36 26.61 12.18 18.58
C GLY A 36 26.16 12.55 20.00
N THR A 37 26.88 13.46 20.64
CA THR A 37 26.55 13.95 21.99
C THR A 37 25.58 15.13 21.91
N LEU A 38 24.49 15.05 22.66
CA LEU A 38 23.46 16.10 22.70
C LEU A 38 24.00 17.36 23.45
N TYR A 39 23.60 18.52 22.93
CA TYR A 39 23.75 19.82 23.57
C TYR A 39 22.64 20.77 23.13
N ASN A 40 22.38 21.84 23.86
CA ASN A 40 21.18 22.67 23.64
C ASN A 40 19.86 21.88 23.70
N SER A 41 19.82 20.82 24.48
CA SER A 41 18.74 19.84 24.56
C SER A 41 18.20 19.67 25.98
N MET A 42 18.29 20.70 26.80
CA MET A 42 17.81 20.75 28.20
C MET A 42 18.41 19.61 29.05
N GLU A 43 17.57 18.87 29.76
CA GLU A 43 17.97 17.74 30.62
C GLU A 43 18.65 16.56 29.89
N PHE A 44 18.68 16.60 28.59
CA PHE A 44 19.30 15.55 27.75
C PHE A 44 20.73 15.90 27.30
N ASP A 45 21.23 17.08 27.67
CA ASP A 45 22.60 17.50 27.33
C ASP A 45 23.63 16.50 27.88
N GLY A 46 24.65 16.24 27.08
CA GLY A 46 25.74 15.32 27.43
C GLY A 46 25.39 13.83 27.15
N GLN A 47 24.15 13.47 26.84
CA GLN A 47 23.77 12.09 26.50
C GLN A 47 24.05 11.78 25.02
N ARG A 48 24.28 10.51 24.70
CA ARG A 48 24.35 10.06 23.31
C ARG A 48 22.95 10.15 22.68
N SER A 49 22.86 10.70 21.46
CA SER A 49 21.58 10.96 20.80
C SER A 49 20.75 9.68 20.58
N GLY A 50 21.39 8.55 20.26
CA GLY A 50 20.72 7.26 20.12
C GLY A 50 20.05 6.78 21.41
N GLU A 51 20.71 6.96 22.57
CA GLU A 51 20.18 6.60 23.88
C GLU A 51 19.12 7.59 24.40
N ALA A 52 19.28 8.85 24.05
CA ALA A 52 18.37 9.91 24.48
C ALA A 52 17.02 9.88 23.73
N ARG A 53 16.97 9.44 22.46
CA ARG A 53 15.75 9.41 21.66
C ARG A 53 14.55 8.76 22.37
N PRO A 54 14.63 7.52 22.88
CA PRO A 54 13.50 6.92 23.60
C PRO A 54 13.15 7.70 24.87
N LYS A 55 14.12 8.24 25.60
CA LYS A 55 13.89 9.02 26.81
C LYS A 55 13.15 10.33 26.50
N ILE A 56 13.55 11.03 25.42
CA ILE A 56 12.89 12.26 24.94
C ILE A 56 11.44 11.95 24.56
N ILE A 57 11.17 10.84 23.87
CA ILE A 57 9.81 10.43 23.51
C ILE A 57 8.95 10.23 24.76
N VAL A 58 9.46 9.51 25.77
CA VAL A 58 8.76 9.31 27.05
C VAL A 58 8.49 10.64 27.76
N TRP A 59 9.50 11.50 27.83
CA TRP A 59 9.39 12.83 28.44
C TRP A 59 8.36 13.72 27.73
N MET A 60 8.36 13.76 26.40
CA MET A 60 7.37 14.51 25.62
C MET A 60 5.97 13.92 25.77
N SER A 61 5.86 12.61 25.82
CA SER A 61 4.56 11.91 25.99
C SER A 61 3.96 12.19 27.36
N SER A 62 4.79 12.25 28.42
CA SER A 62 4.32 12.61 29.78
C SER A 62 3.75 14.03 29.89
N LYS A 63 4.17 14.90 28.96
CA LYS A 63 3.67 16.29 28.85
C LYS A 63 2.55 16.46 27.82
N GLY A 64 2.09 15.38 27.18
CA GLY A 64 1.08 15.43 26.13
C GLY A 64 1.53 16.08 24.82
N LEU A 65 2.86 16.24 24.61
CA LEU A 65 3.44 16.93 23.45
C LEU A 65 3.77 15.99 22.28
N ALA A 66 3.87 14.68 22.53
CA ALA A 66 4.17 13.68 21.50
C ALA A 66 3.55 12.33 21.84
N GLN A 67 3.46 11.48 20.84
CA GLN A 67 3.11 10.07 20.99
C GLN A 67 4.08 9.22 20.18
N PRO A 68 4.56 8.07 20.68
CA PRO A 68 5.35 7.14 19.88
C PRO A 68 4.51 6.62 18.72
N LYS A 69 5.07 6.65 17.52
CA LYS A 69 4.41 6.15 16.30
C LYS A 69 5.38 5.29 15.51
N THR A 70 4.95 4.09 15.21
CA THR A 70 5.65 3.23 14.25
C THR A 70 5.25 3.64 12.83
N SER A 71 6.22 3.92 11.98
CA SER A 71 6.01 4.15 10.56
C SER A 71 6.81 3.13 9.75
N TYR A 72 6.22 2.65 8.67
CA TYR A 72 6.87 1.70 7.77
C TYR A 72 7.42 2.42 6.54
N LYS A 73 8.59 2.00 6.05
CA LYS A 73 9.18 2.55 4.82
C LYS A 73 8.46 2.09 3.54
N LEU A 74 7.45 1.23 3.66
CA LEU A 74 6.62 0.78 2.56
C LEU A 74 5.63 1.88 2.19
N ARG A 75 5.53 2.21 0.90
CA ARG A 75 4.50 3.12 0.41
C ARG A 75 3.15 2.43 0.41
N ASP A 76 2.10 3.18 0.73
CA ASP A 76 0.73 2.68 0.65
C ASP A 76 0.40 2.24 -0.78
N TRP A 77 -0.29 1.12 -0.88
CA TRP A 77 -0.85 0.69 -2.15
C TRP A 77 -2.11 1.51 -2.44
N VAL A 78 -2.04 2.36 -3.47
CA VAL A 78 -3.23 3.09 -3.94
C VAL A 78 -4.17 2.09 -4.60
N PHE A 79 -5.23 1.72 -3.87
CA PHE A 79 -6.14 0.64 -4.22
C PHE A 79 -7.28 1.08 -5.15
N SER A 80 -7.57 2.35 -5.25
CA SER A 80 -8.68 2.89 -6.06
C SER A 80 -8.19 3.49 -7.38
N ARG A 81 -9.02 3.36 -8.43
CA ARG A 81 -8.79 3.89 -9.77
C ARG A 81 -10.04 4.58 -10.31
N GLN A 82 -9.85 5.76 -10.89
CA GLN A 82 -10.89 6.60 -11.49
C GLN A 82 -11.08 6.24 -12.97
N HIS A 83 -11.44 4.99 -13.25
CA HIS A 83 -11.75 4.54 -14.60
C HIS A 83 -13.01 3.67 -14.61
N TYR A 84 -13.62 3.50 -15.79
CA TYR A 84 -14.85 2.74 -15.96
C TYR A 84 -14.65 1.23 -15.73
N TRP A 85 -13.55 0.68 -16.20
CA TRP A 85 -13.26 -0.75 -16.15
C TRP A 85 -12.51 -1.14 -14.86
N GLY A 86 -12.58 -2.41 -14.51
CA GLY A 86 -11.96 -2.97 -13.31
C GLY A 86 -13.00 -3.56 -12.36
N GLU A 87 -12.55 -4.21 -11.30
CA GLU A 87 -13.43 -4.76 -10.29
C GLU A 87 -14.01 -3.62 -9.43
N PRO A 88 -15.36 -3.47 -9.35
CA PRO A 88 -15.98 -2.48 -8.47
C PRO A 88 -15.63 -2.72 -7.00
N ILE A 89 -15.36 -1.66 -6.27
CA ILE A 89 -15.12 -1.74 -4.82
C ILE A 89 -16.47 -1.95 -4.12
N PRO A 90 -16.65 -3.03 -3.33
CA PRO A 90 -17.95 -3.39 -2.76
C PRO A 90 -18.28 -2.56 -1.51
N MET A 91 -18.25 -1.24 -1.66
CA MET A 91 -18.54 -0.28 -0.58
C MET A 91 -19.67 0.67 -0.96
N ILE A 92 -20.43 1.10 0.04
CA ILE A 92 -21.57 2.01 -0.08
C ILE A 92 -21.40 3.11 0.96
N PHE A 93 -21.49 4.37 0.54
CA PHE A 93 -21.47 5.51 1.43
C PHE A 93 -22.88 5.97 1.78
N CYS A 94 -23.17 6.03 3.06
CA CYS A 94 -24.43 6.53 3.61
C CYS A 94 -24.15 7.78 4.47
N LYS A 95 -24.85 8.88 4.25
CA LYS A 95 -24.67 10.11 5.03
C LYS A 95 -24.89 9.91 6.54
N ARG A 96 -25.73 8.95 6.94
CA ARG A 96 -26.03 8.65 8.35
C ARG A 96 -25.10 7.61 8.96
N CYS A 97 -24.71 6.58 8.19
CA CYS A 97 -23.99 5.42 8.71
C CYS A 97 -22.50 5.39 8.30
N GLY A 98 -22.05 6.33 7.45
CA GLY A 98 -20.71 6.29 6.86
C GLY A 98 -20.55 5.16 5.82
N TRP A 99 -19.33 4.73 5.60
CA TRP A 99 -19.00 3.62 4.71
C TRP A 99 -19.52 2.30 5.25
N GLN A 100 -20.20 1.53 4.41
CA GLN A 100 -20.73 0.20 4.69
C GLN A 100 -20.32 -0.76 3.59
N SER A 101 -20.03 -2.02 3.94
CA SER A 101 -19.82 -3.09 2.95
C SER A 101 -21.14 -3.44 2.27
N VAL A 102 -21.08 -3.85 1.00
CA VAL A 102 -22.20 -4.49 0.31
C VAL A 102 -22.47 -5.86 0.93
N ASP A 103 -23.74 -6.23 1.09
CA ASP A 103 -24.10 -7.55 1.60
C ASP A 103 -23.60 -8.66 0.64
N GLU A 104 -23.15 -9.79 1.19
CA GLU A 104 -22.63 -10.91 0.39
C GLU A 104 -23.61 -11.43 -0.67
N LYS A 105 -24.90 -11.44 -0.35
CA LYS A 105 -25.97 -11.85 -1.29
C LYS A 105 -26.07 -10.97 -2.53
N ASP A 106 -25.57 -9.73 -2.45
CA ASP A 106 -25.60 -8.74 -3.54
C ASP A 106 -24.29 -8.72 -4.35
N LEU A 107 -23.35 -9.63 -4.05
CA LEU A 107 -22.12 -9.81 -4.81
C LEU A 107 -22.33 -10.81 -5.97
N PRO A 108 -21.57 -10.68 -7.07
CA PRO A 108 -20.63 -9.60 -7.38
C PRO A 108 -21.33 -8.32 -7.85
N ILE A 109 -20.76 -7.16 -7.51
CA ILE A 109 -21.19 -5.90 -8.11
C ILE A 109 -20.76 -5.91 -9.58
N LYS A 110 -21.74 -5.74 -10.47
CA LYS A 110 -21.49 -5.71 -11.92
C LYS A 110 -21.39 -4.27 -12.40
N LEU A 111 -20.43 -4.02 -13.28
CA LEU A 111 -20.34 -2.74 -13.97
C LEU A 111 -21.60 -2.51 -14.85
N PRO A 112 -22.09 -1.27 -14.93
CA PRO A 112 -23.22 -0.96 -15.79
C PRO A 112 -22.82 -1.06 -17.27
N ASN A 113 -23.68 -1.57 -18.11
CA ASN A 113 -23.44 -1.60 -19.55
C ASN A 113 -23.71 -0.21 -20.14
N VAL A 114 -22.65 0.48 -20.59
CA VAL A 114 -22.73 1.81 -21.18
C VAL A 114 -22.08 1.82 -22.56
N LYS A 115 -22.75 2.47 -23.52
CA LYS A 115 -22.24 2.56 -24.89
C LYS A 115 -21.05 3.50 -25.05
N LYS A 116 -20.98 4.54 -24.22
CA LYS A 116 -19.89 5.52 -24.21
C LYS A 116 -19.66 6.02 -22.79
N TYR A 117 -18.41 6.20 -22.42
CA TYR A 117 -17.99 6.89 -21.21
C TYR A 117 -16.82 7.82 -21.53
N LYS A 118 -16.71 8.91 -20.80
CA LYS A 118 -15.60 9.86 -20.91
C LYS A 118 -15.02 10.09 -19.52
N PRO A 119 -13.73 10.38 -19.41
CA PRO A 119 -13.16 10.92 -18.17
C PRO A 119 -13.94 12.16 -17.73
N THR A 120 -14.02 12.36 -16.42
CA THR A 120 -14.62 13.56 -15.85
C THR A 120 -13.58 14.67 -15.77
N ASP A 121 -13.99 15.92 -15.92
CA ASP A 121 -13.10 17.08 -15.76
C ASP A 121 -12.77 17.33 -14.27
N THR A 122 -13.49 16.68 -13.35
CA THR A 122 -13.32 16.80 -11.89
C THR A 122 -12.34 15.78 -11.31
N GLY A 123 -11.84 14.83 -12.11
CA GLY A 123 -10.98 13.74 -11.66
C GLY A 123 -11.74 12.58 -10.99
N GLU A 124 -13.08 12.63 -10.93
CA GLU A 124 -13.91 11.53 -10.47
C GLU A 124 -13.99 10.40 -11.50
N SER A 125 -14.33 9.20 -11.06
CA SER A 125 -14.57 8.08 -11.96
C SER A 125 -15.72 8.36 -12.93
N PRO A 126 -15.63 7.93 -14.21
CA PRO A 126 -16.74 8.00 -15.15
C PRO A 126 -18.03 7.31 -14.65
N LEU A 127 -17.91 6.36 -13.73
CA LEU A 127 -19.05 5.70 -13.08
C LEU A 127 -19.89 6.66 -12.24
N SER A 128 -19.31 7.74 -11.72
CA SER A 128 -20.02 8.75 -10.90
C SER A 128 -21.16 9.44 -11.66
N LEU A 129 -21.05 9.49 -12.97
CA LEU A 129 -22.09 10.07 -13.85
C LEU A 129 -23.30 9.17 -14.08
N ILE A 130 -23.23 7.89 -13.71
CA ILE A 130 -24.27 6.88 -13.97
C ILE A 130 -25.17 6.76 -12.73
N LYS A 131 -26.02 7.78 -12.50
CA LYS A 131 -26.88 7.89 -11.31
C LYS A 131 -27.62 6.59 -10.95
N LYS A 132 -28.24 5.90 -11.93
CA LYS A 132 -28.95 4.63 -11.71
C LYS A 132 -28.08 3.53 -11.11
N TRP A 133 -26.78 3.55 -11.36
CA TRP A 133 -25.85 2.58 -10.81
C TRP A 133 -25.29 3.05 -9.46
N VAL A 134 -25.04 4.34 -9.31
CA VAL A 134 -24.48 4.96 -8.09
C VAL A 134 -25.50 4.93 -6.96
N GLU A 135 -26.74 5.35 -7.23
CA GLU A 135 -27.79 5.45 -6.21
C GLU A 135 -28.23 4.07 -5.73
N THR A 136 -28.24 3.89 -4.42
CA THR A 136 -28.60 2.62 -3.78
C THR A 136 -29.15 2.85 -2.37
N LYS A 137 -29.48 1.77 -1.66
CA LYS A 137 -29.88 1.80 -0.26
C LYS A 137 -28.75 1.37 0.64
N CYS A 138 -28.65 2.00 1.80
CA CYS A 138 -27.70 1.61 2.83
C CYS A 138 -28.08 0.22 3.39
N PRO A 139 -27.17 -0.76 3.45
CA PRO A 139 -27.49 -2.06 4.02
C PRO A 139 -27.85 -2.00 5.49
N LYS A 140 -27.29 -1.05 6.25
CA LYS A 140 -27.52 -0.90 7.67
C LYS A 140 -28.84 -0.20 8.02
N CYS A 141 -29.19 0.89 7.34
CA CYS A 141 -30.33 1.73 7.72
C CYS A 141 -31.42 1.85 6.66
N GLN A 142 -31.23 1.22 5.49
CA GLN A 142 -32.13 1.24 4.35
C GLN A 142 -32.44 2.63 3.76
N GLY A 143 -31.77 3.66 4.26
CA GLY A 143 -31.87 5.04 3.75
C GLY A 143 -31.08 5.21 2.43
N PRO A 144 -31.24 6.38 1.77
CA PRO A 144 -30.50 6.70 0.56
C PRO A 144 -28.98 6.62 0.77
N ALA A 145 -28.29 6.03 -0.19
CA ALA A 145 -26.85 5.83 -0.15
C ALA A 145 -26.28 5.80 -1.57
N GLN A 146 -24.96 5.82 -1.69
CA GLN A 146 -24.24 5.83 -2.97
C GLN A 146 -23.19 4.73 -2.98
N ARG A 147 -23.08 4.02 -4.10
CA ARG A 147 -21.98 3.08 -4.33
C ARG A 147 -20.66 3.82 -4.50
N GLU A 148 -19.57 3.17 -4.07
CA GLU A 148 -18.23 3.59 -4.48
C GLU A 148 -18.13 3.55 -6.01
N THR A 149 -17.58 4.59 -6.60
CA THR A 149 -17.47 4.74 -8.05
C THR A 149 -16.08 4.44 -8.58
N ASP A 150 -15.08 4.36 -7.72
CA ASP A 150 -13.75 3.90 -8.08
C ASP A 150 -13.75 2.38 -8.27
N THR A 151 -12.86 1.90 -9.12
CA THR A 151 -12.61 0.48 -9.31
C THR A 151 -11.27 0.08 -8.72
N MET A 152 -11.09 -1.22 -8.49
CA MET A 152 -9.82 -1.76 -8.02
C MET A 152 -8.76 -1.71 -9.14
N PRO A 153 -7.45 -1.63 -8.82
CA PRO A 153 -6.39 -1.76 -9.81
C PRO A 153 -6.35 -3.20 -10.34
N ASN A 154 -5.80 -3.39 -11.54
CA ASN A 154 -5.64 -4.71 -12.18
C ASN A 154 -5.01 -5.75 -11.25
N TRP A 155 -4.15 -5.31 -10.34
CA TRP A 155 -3.47 -6.21 -9.40
C TRP A 155 -4.39 -6.76 -8.32
N ALA A 156 -5.57 -6.22 -8.11
CA ALA A 156 -6.54 -6.81 -7.18
C ALA A 156 -6.92 -8.22 -7.63
N GLY A 157 -7.36 -8.38 -8.87
CA GLY A 157 -7.66 -9.69 -9.45
C GLY A 157 -6.41 -10.56 -9.64
N SER A 158 -5.30 -9.99 -10.13
CA SER A 158 -4.07 -10.75 -10.37
C SER A 158 -3.35 -11.21 -9.10
N ASN A 159 -3.73 -10.71 -7.92
CA ASN A 159 -3.11 -11.14 -6.67
C ASN A 159 -3.49 -12.54 -6.21
N TRP A 160 -4.52 -13.13 -6.77
CA TRP A 160 -5.02 -14.45 -6.37
C TRP A 160 -5.32 -15.38 -7.55
N TYR A 161 -4.99 -15.00 -8.80
CA TYR A 161 -5.30 -15.79 -10.00
C TYR A 161 -4.76 -17.22 -9.93
N PHE A 162 -3.57 -17.43 -9.36
CA PHE A 162 -2.93 -18.73 -9.22
C PHE A 162 -3.71 -19.68 -8.30
N LEU A 163 -4.47 -19.16 -7.35
CA LEU A 163 -5.41 -19.95 -6.54
C LEU A 163 -6.59 -20.39 -7.38
N ARG A 164 -7.16 -19.49 -8.18
CA ARG A 164 -8.27 -19.83 -9.10
C ARG A 164 -7.84 -20.82 -10.16
N TYR A 165 -6.59 -20.82 -10.59
CA TYR A 165 -6.08 -21.79 -11.56
C TYR A 165 -6.07 -23.24 -11.02
N CYS A 166 -6.03 -23.43 -9.72
CA CYS A 166 -6.14 -24.75 -9.11
C CYS A 166 -7.53 -25.38 -9.35
N ASP A 167 -8.58 -24.55 -9.46
CA ASP A 167 -9.95 -25.01 -9.68
C ASP A 167 -10.78 -23.95 -10.42
N PRO A 168 -10.55 -23.76 -11.73
CA PRO A 168 -11.07 -22.61 -12.49
C PRO A 168 -12.58 -22.64 -12.71
N LYS A 169 -13.23 -23.80 -12.58
CA LYS A 169 -14.69 -23.97 -12.82
C LYS A 169 -15.51 -23.94 -11.54
N ASN A 170 -14.90 -23.75 -10.39
CA ASN A 170 -15.61 -23.71 -9.11
C ASN A 170 -16.47 -22.46 -9.00
N SER A 171 -17.78 -22.65 -8.89
CA SER A 171 -18.75 -21.56 -8.74
C SER A 171 -19.17 -21.31 -7.30
N LYS A 172 -18.72 -22.14 -6.35
CA LYS A 172 -19.17 -22.11 -4.96
C LYS A 172 -18.16 -21.46 -4.02
N GLN A 173 -16.87 -21.58 -4.33
CA GLN A 173 -15.78 -21.08 -3.49
C GLN A 173 -14.57 -20.69 -4.33
N LEU A 174 -13.55 -20.12 -3.69
CA LEU A 174 -12.29 -19.68 -4.31
C LEU A 174 -11.64 -20.81 -5.14
N ALA A 175 -11.47 -21.97 -4.54
CA ALA A 175 -11.05 -23.24 -5.15
C ALA A 175 -11.33 -24.36 -4.16
N ASP A 176 -11.45 -25.59 -4.63
CA ASP A 176 -11.61 -26.75 -3.75
C ASP A 176 -10.37 -26.94 -2.88
N GLU A 177 -10.59 -27.30 -1.62
CA GLU A 177 -9.51 -27.45 -0.63
C GLU A 177 -8.52 -28.54 -1.02
N SER A 178 -8.97 -29.63 -1.60
CA SER A 178 -8.11 -30.72 -2.06
C SER A 178 -7.22 -30.29 -3.23
N ALA A 179 -7.75 -29.49 -4.15
CA ALA A 179 -6.99 -28.91 -5.25
C ALA A 179 -5.92 -27.93 -4.74
N LEU A 180 -6.28 -27.08 -3.77
CA LEU A 180 -5.31 -26.17 -3.16
C LEU A 180 -4.20 -26.92 -2.41
N ARG A 181 -4.53 -27.98 -1.67
CA ARG A 181 -3.52 -28.83 -0.98
C ARG A 181 -2.56 -29.51 -1.95
N TYR A 182 -3.04 -29.87 -3.14
CA TYR A 182 -2.22 -30.52 -4.15
C TYR A 182 -1.31 -29.56 -4.91
N TRP A 183 -1.85 -28.41 -5.34
CA TRP A 183 -1.14 -27.48 -6.23
C TRP A 183 -0.36 -26.37 -5.50
N MET A 184 -0.69 -26.09 -4.25
CA MET A 184 -0.06 -25.01 -3.49
C MET A 184 0.92 -25.52 -2.42
N PRO A 185 1.96 -24.72 -2.09
CA PRO A 185 2.38 -23.48 -2.72
C PRO A 185 2.96 -23.69 -4.12
N VAL A 186 2.94 -22.66 -4.96
CA VAL A 186 3.52 -22.69 -6.31
C VAL A 186 5.02 -23.03 -6.23
N ASP A 187 5.46 -24.08 -6.94
CA ASP A 187 6.83 -24.57 -6.83
C ASP A 187 7.85 -23.59 -7.38
N TRP A 188 7.52 -22.94 -8.51
CA TRP A 188 8.43 -22.00 -9.15
C TRP A 188 7.68 -20.86 -9.82
N TYR A 189 7.95 -19.64 -9.36
CA TYR A 189 7.39 -18.42 -9.91
C TYR A 189 8.46 -17.64 -10.67
N ASN A 190 8.28 -17.49 -11.99
CA ASN A 190 9.23 -16.83 -12.87
C ASN A 190 8.63 -15.54 -13.42
N GLY A 191 9.34 -14.43 -13.28
CA GLY A 191 8.85 -13.13 -13.74
C GLY A 191 9.89 -12.02 -13.66
N GLY A 192 9.54 -10.83 -14.18
CA GLY A 192 10.40 -9.66 -14.20
C GLY A 192 10.77 -9.18 -12.80
N MET A 193 11.96 -8.58 -12.69
CA MET A 193 12.47 -8.06 -11.41
C MET A 193 11.57 -6.95 -10.85
N GLU A 194 10.94 -6.13 -11.69
CA GLU A 194 10.03 -5.05 -11.32
C GLU A 194 8.87 -5.52 -10.45
N HIS A 195 8.42 -6.76 -10.63
CA HIS A 195 7.33 -7.33 -9.85
C HIS A 195 7.70 -7.68 -8.42
N THR A 196 8.97 -7.61 -8.02
CA THR A 196 9.40 -7.87 -6.63
C THR A 196 8.73 -6.94 -5.64
N THR A 197 8.62 -5.67 -6.00
CA THR A 197 7.99 -4.62 -5.18
C THR A 197 6.57 -4.27 -5.62
N LEU A 198 6.03 -4.97 -6.61
CA LEU A 198 4.70 -4.75 -7.17
C LEU A 198 3.84 -6.01 -6.96
N HIS A 199 3.58 -6.76 -8.03
CA HIS A 199 2.69 -7.93 -8.01
C HIS A 199 3.07 -8.97 -6.94
N LEU A 200 4.36 -9.32 -6.82
CA LEU A 200 4.78 -10.33 -5.83
C LEU A 200 4.55 -9.88 -4.38
N LEU A 201 4.78 -8.60 -4.10
CA LEU A 201 4.50 -8.05 -2.78
C LEU A 201 3.01 -8.11 -2.45
N TYR A 202 2.17 -7.65 -3.38
CA TYR A 202 0.72 -7.59 -3.17
C TYR A 202 0.08 -8.98 -3.15
N SER A 203 0.50 -9.89 -4.02
CA SER A 203 -0.02 -11.26 -4.05
C SER A 203 0.35 -12.04 -2.79
N ARG A 204 1.56 -11.84 -2.25
CA ARG A 204 1.94 -12.41 -0.95
C ARG A 204 1.13 -11.82 0.20
N PHE A 205 0.87 -10.52 0.18
CA PHE A 205 0.03 -9.87 1.18
C PHE A 205 -1.39 -10.43 1.18
N ILE A 206 -2.03 -10.51 0.02
CA ILE A 206 -3.38 -11.06 -0.13
C ILE A 206 -3.40 -12.56 0.25
N PHE A 207 -2.40 -13.34 -0.17
CA PHE A 207 -2.33 -14.75 0.19
C PHE A 207 -2.20 -14.96 1.71
N LYS A 208 -1.34 -14.19 2.38
CA LYS A 208 -1.21 -14.24 3.84
C LYS A 208 -2.52 -13.88 4.54
N PHE A 209 -3.21 -12.87 4.06
CA PHE A 209 -4.55 -12.51 4.56
C PHE A 209 -5.54 -13.67 4.39
N LEU A 210 -5.61 -14.29 3.21
CA LEU A 210 -6.47 -15.44 2.95
C LEU A 210 -6.10 -16.64 3.84
N TRP A 211 -4.82 -16.83 4.12
CA TRP A 211 -4.32 -17.86 5.02
C TRP A 211 -4.70 -17.57 6.49
N ASP A 212 -4.57 -16.35 6.95
CA ASP A 212 -4.94 -15.91 8.30
C ASP A 212 -6.44 -16.11 8.59
N ILE A 213 -7.30 -15.76 7.62
CA ILE A 213 -8.75 -15.95 7.73
C ILE A 213 -9.20 -17.38 7.38
N LYS A 214 -8.27 -18.30 7.09
CA LYS A 214 -8.53 -19.72 6.74
C LYS A 214 -9.36 -19.90 5.45
N ALA A 215 -9.33 -18.93 4.55
CA ALA A 215 -9.92 -19.06 3.22
C ALA A 215 -9.10 -19.98 2.29
N VAL A 216 -7.87 -20.29 2.66
CA VAL A 216 -7.02 -21.32 2.06
C VAL A 216 -6.54 -22.27 3.15
N PRO A 217 -6.20 -23.55 2.82
CA PRO A 217 -5.77 -24.53 3.83
C PRO A 217 -4.52 -24.06 4.59
N THR A 218 -4.57 -24.06 5.91
CA THR A 218 -3.42 -23.64 6.73
C THR A 218 -2.20 -24.56 6.58
N SER A 219 -2.43 -25.83 6.19
CA SER A 219 -1.38 -26.83 5.95
C SER A 219 -0.44 -26.51 4.79
N ILE A 220 -0.82 -25.61 3.86
CA ILE A 220 0.06 -25.20 2.75
C ILE A 220 1.06 -24.12 3.15
N GLY A 221 0.97 -23.59 4.38
CA GLY A 221 1.84 -22.54 4.89
C GLY A 221 1.43 -21.13 4.45
N PRO A 222 2.06 -20.09 5.02
CA PRO A 222 1.69 -18.68 4.80
C PRO A 222 2.35 -18.05 3.54
N GLU A 223 3.13 -18.80 2.76
CA GLU A 223 3.82 -18.29 1.58
C GLU A 223 3.31 -18.96 0.31
N PRO A 224 2.90 -18.16 -0.71
CA PRO A 224 2.31 -18.72 -1.93
C PRO A 224 3.32 -19.33 -2.88
N TYR A 225 4.60 -18.99 -2.77
CA TYR A 225 5.66 -19.39 -3.70
C TYR A 225 6.83 -20.05 -2.97
N LYS A 226 7.28 -21.23 -3.43
CA LYS A 226 8.47 -21.89 -2.89
C LYS A 226 9.77 -21.29 -3.45
N LYS A 227 9.77 -20.98 -4.75
CA LYS A 227 10.93 -20.46 -5.47
C LYS A 227 10.52 -19.34 -6.40
N ARG A 228 11.31 -18.27 -6.41
CA ARG A 228 11.17 -17.18 -7.36
C ARG A 228 12.45 -17.00 -8.15
N THR A 229 12.33 -16.83 -9.46
CA THR A 229 13.42 -16.42 -10.35
C THR A 229 13.05 -15.10 -11.03
N SER A 230 13.98 -14.14 -11.02
CA SER A 230 13.92 -12.96 -11.88
C SER A 230 14.67 -13.23 -13.16
N HIS A 231 13.99 -13.16 -14.28
CA HIS A 231 14.70 -13.03 -15.56
C HIS A 231 15.16 -11.58 -15.76
N GLY A 232 16.18 -11.37 -16.60
CA GLY A 232 16.60 -10.05 -17.04
C GLY A 232 15.53 -9.35 -17.89
N MET A 233 15.78 -8.10 -18.25
CA MET A 233 14.91 -7.39 -19.19
C MET A 233 15.04 -8.00 -20.59
N VAL A 234 13.90 -8.17 -21.27
CA VAL A 234 13.89 -8.53 -22.68
C VAL A 234 14.31 -7.31 -23.48
N LEU A 235 15.37 -7.47 -24.26
CA LEU A 235 15.96 -6.42 -25.07
C LEU A 235 15.59 -6.64 -26.53
N GLY A 236 15.27 -5.55 -27.23
CA GLY A 236 15.15 -5.52 -28.68
C GLY A 236 16.45 -5.20 -29.36
N GLU A 237 16.36 -4.84 -30.63
CA GLU A 237 17.51 -4.45 -31.44
C GLU A 237 18.27 -3.26 -30.81
N GLY A 238 19.57 -3.29 -30.84
CA GLY A 238 20.46 -2.30 -30.23
C GLY A 238 20.48 -2.33 -28.67
N GLY A 239 20.03 -3.43 -28.05
CA GLY A 239 20.06 -3.57 -26.58
C GLY A 239 19.08 -2.69 -25.81
N ILE A 240 18.07 -2.15 -26.48
CA ILE A 240 17.05 -1.28 -25.88
C ILE A 240 15.95 -2.15 -25.26
N LYS A 241 15.51 -1.79 -24.04
CA LYS A 241 14.37 -2.48 -23.39
C LYS A 241 13.15 -2.48 -24.31
N MET A 242 12.60 -3.65 -24.58
CA MET A 242 11.34 -3.78 -25.32
C MET A 242 10.20 -3.12 -24.56
N SER A 243 9.35 -2.39 -25.27
CA SER A 243 8.16 -1.76 -24.72
C SER A 243 7.01 -1.79 -25.74
N LYS A 244 5.76 -1.81 -25.25
CA LYS A 244 4.55 -1.80 -26.12
C LYS A 244 4.48 -0.58 -27.05
N SER A 245 5.14 0.51 -26.70
CA SER A 245 5.16 1.75 -27.50
C SER A 245 6.23 1.76 -28.61
N LYS A 246 7.13 0.77 -28.58
CA LYS A 246 8.23 0.69 -29.58
C LYS A 246 8.12 -0.54 -30.49
N GLY A 247 7.02 -1.30 -30.41
CA GLY A 247 6.77 -2.50 -31.20
C GLY A 247 7.30 -3.76 -30.56
#